data_efb1bf125d952057410165b5a8822f3a
#
_entry.id   efb1bf125d952057410165b5a8822f3a
#
_cell.length_a   1.000
_cell.length_b   1.000
_cell.length_c   1.000
_cell.angle_alpha   90.00
_cell.angle_beta   90.00
_cell.angle_gamma   90.00
#
_symmetry.space_group_name_H-M   'P 1'
#
loop_
_entity.id
_entity.type
_entity.pdbx_description
1 polymer ?
#
loop_
_entity_poly.entity_id
_entity_poly.type
_entity_poly.pdbx_seq_one_letter_code
_entity_poly.pdbx_strand_id
1 'polypeptide(L)'
;GLGFYRRAKNIFKTKEILKKDFKNIFPKTFENIVSLPGIGESTAGAIMSIAYERSFPILDANVKRTLSRFESIKNDPTTKSNKVLWEFSRIHTPKEKIFEYTQGIMDMGATVCTPLAPSCDICPVNKLCKSAFSVVKQETKKKKINPTKKINFVLAVNENAFLLFKKSEKTFWESLWVPYELEAKNRLPWSHSFNNKEELNHKHKLSHLDLDLNIQILHYDKKF
;
A
#
# COMPACT_ATOMS: atom_id res chain seq x y z
N GLY A 1 4.62 9.29 4.16
CA GLY A 1 5.12 8.44 3.10
C GLY A 1 4.04 7.57 2.45
N LEU A 2 4.23 7.20 1.18
CA LEU A 2 3.26 6.39 0.44
C LEU A 2 3.30 4.89 0.81
N GLY A 3 4.25 4.44 1.63
CA GLY A 3 4.42 3.05 2.08
C GLY A 3 4.79 2.04 1.00
N PHE A 4 4.32 2.24 -0.22
CA PHE A 4 4.61 1.38 -1.38
C PHE A 4 5.20 2.20 -2.53
N TYR A 5 6.45 1.97 -2.88
CA TYR A 5 7.14 2.66 -3.98
C TYR A 5 6.43 2.52 -5.33
N ARG A 6 5.74 1.39 -5.55
CA ARG A 6 4.90 1.20 -6.75
C ARG A 6 3.82 2.27 -6.87
N ARG A 7 3.22 2.72 -5.76
CA ARG A 7 2.22 3.81 -5.77
C ARG A 7 2.84 5.12 -6.26
N ALA A 8 4.02 5.47 -5.75
CA ALA A 8 4.74 6.65 -6.22
C ALA A 8 5.08 6.58 -7.71
N LYS A 9 5.61 5.45 -8.18
CA LYS A 9 5.88 5.21 -9.62
C LYS A 9 4.60 5.32 -10.47
N ASN A 10 3.48 4.77 -9.99
CA ASN A 10 2.21 4.84 -10.71
C ASN A 10 1.67 6.27 -10.77
N ILE A 11 1.75 7.04 -9.69
CA ILE A 11 1.36 8.46 -9.68
C ILE A 11 2.19 9.25 -10.68
N PHE A 12 3.50 9.01 -10.71
CA PHE A 12 4.37 9.68 -11.69
C PHE A 12 4.00 9.31 -13.13
N LYS A 13 3.78 8.03 -13.42
CA LYS A 13 3.33 7.58 -14.75
C LYS A 13 1.98 8.18 -15.12
N THR A 14 1.04 8.22 -14.18
CA THR A 14 -0.26 8.86 -14.38
C THR A 14 -0.10 10.33 -14.74
N LYS A 15 0.76 11.08 -14.04
CA LYS A 15 1.07 12.48 -14.37
C LYS A 15 1.54 12.63 -15.82
N GLU A 16 2.46 11.77 -16.27
CA GLU A 16 2.96 11.84 -17.66
C GLU A 16 1.86 11.53 -18.69
N ILE A 17 0.99 10.56 -18.41
CA ILE A 17 -0.17 10.24 -19.25
C ILE A 17 -1.16 11.41 -19.28
N LEU A 18 -1.46 12.02 -18.13
CA LEU A 18 -2.35 13.18 -18.08
C LEU A 18 -1.81 14.36 -18.90
N LYS A 19 -0.50 14.57 -18.85
CA LYS A 19 0.16 15.62 -19.64
C LYS A 19 0.05 15.33 -21.13
N LYS A 20 0.31 14.07 -21.55
CA LYS A 20 0.40 13.69 -22.96
C LYS A 20 -0.99 13.54 -23.59
N ASP A 21 -1.90 12.83 -22.93
CA ASP A 21 -3.14 12.32 -23.55
C ASP A 21 -4.39 13.09 -23.08
N PHE A 22 -4.30 13.80 -21.95
CA PHE A 22 -5.45 14.48 -21.33
C PHE A 22 -5.24 15.99 -21.10
N LYS A 23 -4.23 16.61 -21.72
CA LYS A 23 -3.96 18.07 -21.62
C LYS A 23 -3.85 18.58 -20.18
N ASN A 24 -3.27 17.80 -19.28
CA ASN A 24 -3.17 18.03 -17.83
C ASN A 24 -4.53 18.07 -17.09
N ILE A 25 -5.61 17.56 -17.69
CA ILE A 25 -6.93 17.50 -17.06
C ILE A 25 -7.16 16.04 -16.63
N PHE A 26 -7.61 15.84 -15.39
CA PHE A 26 -7.95 14.50 -14.91
C PHE A 26 -9.24 14.02 -15.61
N PRO A 27 -9.27 12.77 -16.15
CA PRO A 27 -10.42 12.27 -16.90
C PRO A 27 -11.66 12.11 -16.01
N LYS A 28 -12.85 12.29 -16.64
CA LYS A 28 -14.16 12.25 -15.96
C LYS A 28 -15.00 11.03 -16.34
N THR A 29 -14.45 10.07 -17.08
CA THR A 29 -15.13 8.81 -17.42
C THR A 29 -14.47 7.64 -16.70
N PHE A 30 -15.26 6.65 -16.33
CA PHE A 30 -14.77 5.48 -15.61
C PHE A 30 -13.69 4.73 -16.40
N GLU A 31 -13.88 4.56 -17.69
CA GLU A 31 -13.00 3.86 -18.62
C GLU A 31 -11.61 4.52 -18.67
N ASN A 32 -11.58 5.83 -18.76
CA ASN A 32 -10.33 6.58 -18.78
C ASN A 32 -9.63 6.58 -17.42
N ILE A 33 -10.40 6.62 -16.32
CA ILE A 33 -9.83 6.59 -14.97
C ILE A 33 -9.23 5.22 -14.68
N VAL A 34 -9.93 4.12 -15.00
CA VAL A 34 -9.45 2.76 -14.75
C VAL A 34 -8.23 2.39 -15.59
N SER A 35 -8.04 3.05 -16.73
CA SER A 35 -6.87 2.85 -17.60
C SER A 35 -5.58 3.46 -17.02
N LEU A 36 -5.67 4.34 -16.03
CA LEU A 36 -4.50 4.99 -15.43
C LEU A 36 -3.70 4.02 -14.55
N PRO A 37 -2.37 4.11 -14.55
CA PRO A 37 -1.50 3.21 -13.81
C PRO A 37 -1.81 3.14 -12.32
N GLY A 38 -2.09 1.95 -11.81
CA GLY A 38 -2.35 1.69 -10.41
C GLY A 38 -3.77 2.00 -9.94
N ILE A 39 -4.67 2.35 -10.84
CA ILE A 39 -6.09 2.52 -10.58
C ILE A 39 -6.84 1.28 -11.05
N GLY A 40 -7.34 0.49 -10.11
CA GLY A 40 -8.22 -0.64 -10.40
C GLY A 40 -9.70 -0.24 -10.36
N GLU A 41 -10.59 -1.17 -10.71
CA GLU A 41 -12.05 -0.97 -10.77
C GLU A 41 -12.61 -0.33 -9.49
N SER A 42 -12.25 -0.85 -8.31
CA SER A 42 -12.71 -0.29 -7.03
C SER A 42 -12.20 1.13 -6.78
N THR A 43 -10.95 1.42 -7.14
CA THR A 43 -10.38 2.77 -6.97
C THR A 43 -11.03 3.75 -7.95
N ALA A 44 -11.24 3.33 -9.20
CA ALA A 44 -11.96 4.13 -10.19
C ALA A 44 -13.39 4.42 -9.74
N GLY A 45 -14.09 3.41 -9.21
CA GLY A 45 -15.43 3.58 -8.61
C GLY A 45 -15.43 4.59 -7.47
N ALA A 46 -14.45 4.52 -6.56
CA ALA A 46 -14.32 5.48 -5.47
C ALA A 46 -14.07 6.92 -5.99
N ILE A 47 -13.22 7.09 -6.99
CA ILE A 47 -12.98 8.40 -7.62
C ILE A 47 -14.28 8.94 -8.24
N MET A 48 -15.01 8.10 -8.99
CA MET A 48 -16.28 8.50 -9.60
C MET A 48 -17.32 8.90 -8.56
N SER A 49 -17.41 8.16 -7.46
CA SER A 49 -18.38 8.41 -6.39
C SER A 49 -18.03 9.63 -5.53
N ILE A 50 -16.75 9.78 -5.18
CA ILE A 50 -16.30 10.81 -4.23
C ILE A 50 -16.04 12.15 -4.95
N ALA A 51 -15.37 12.12 -6.11
CA ALA A 51 -14.96 13.36 -6.79
C ALA A 51 -15.98 13.85 -7.83
N TYR A 52 -16.80 12.95 -8.37
CA TYR A 52 -17.76 13.30 -9.42
C TYR A 52 -19.21 13.01 -9.05
N GLU A 53 -19.47 12.54 -7.83
CA GLU A 53 -20.81 12.21 -7.31
C GLU A 53 -21.63 11.31 -8.25
N ARG A 54 -20.96 10.42 -8.97
CA ARG A 54 -21.59 9.45 -9.87
C ARG A 54 -21.68 8.09 -9.22
N SER A 55 -22.84 7.45 -9.31
CA SER A 55 -23.11 6.15 -8.71
C SER A 55 -22.26 5.04 -9.36
N PHE A 56 -21.16 4.69 -8.70
CA PHE A 56 -20.28 3.57 -9.06
C PHE A 56 -20.01 2.70 -7.83
N PRO A 57 -20.06 1.36 -7.99
CA PRO A 57 -19.77 0.44 -6.92
C PRO A 57 -18.28 0.42 -6.59
N ILE A 58 -17.95 0.11 -5.33
CA ILE A 58 -16.60 -0.11 -4.86
C ILE A 58 -16.48 -1.47 -4.17
N LEU A 59 -15.32 -2.09 -4.27
CA LEU A 59 -15.07 -3.39 -3.63
C LEU A 59 -13.61 -3.52 -3.20
N ASP A 60 -13.19 -2.71 -2.23
CA ASP A 60 -11.90 -2.86 -1.58
C ASP A 60 -11.93 -3.95 -0.49
N ALA A 61 -10.83 -4.16 0.21
CA ALA A 61 -10.73 -5.21 1.24
C ALA A 61 -11.71 -5.01 2.41
N ASN A 62 -11.99 -3.76 2.79
CA ASN A 62 -12.92 -3.41 3.85
C ASN A 62 -14.36 -3.65 3.40
N VAL A 63 -14.72 -3.15 2.23
CA VAL A 63 -16.04 -3.33 1.62
C VAL A 63 -16.34 -4.81 1.36
N LYS A 64 -15.37 -5.57 0.81
CA LYS A 64 -15.49 -7.02 0.68
C LYS A 64 -15.87 -7.71 1.97
N ARG A 65 -15.14 -7.42 3.04
CA ARG A 65 -15.40 -8.01 4.36
C ARG A 65 -16.77 -7.65 4.87
N THR A 66 -17.13 -6.37 4.76
CA THR A 66 -18.42 -5.87 5.23
C THR A 66 -19.57 -6.51 4.47
N LEU A 67 -19.53 -6.51 3.13
CA LEU A 67 -20.55 -7.13 2.30
C LEU A 67 -20.61 -8.65 2.47
N SER A 68 -19.47 -9.33 2.59
CA SER A 68 -19.44 -10.77 2.85
C SER A 68 -20.19 -11.13 4.13
N ARG A 69 -20.02 -10.34 5.18
CA ARG A 69 -20.73 -10.54 6.46
C ARG A 69 -22.19 -10.12 6.37
N PHE A 70 -22.45 -8.98 5.73
CA PHE A 70 -23.81 -8.49 5.56
C PHE A 70 -24.69 -9.50 4.84
N GLU A 71 -24.19 -10.10 3.76
CA GLU A 71 -24.90 -11.10 2.95
C GLU A 71 -24.65 -12.56 3.37
N SER A 72 -23.87 -12.79 4.42
CA SER A 72 -23.47 -14.15 4.88
C SER A 72 -22.78 -14.98 3.79
N ILE A 73 -21.95 -14.33 2.94
CA ILE A 73 -21.18 -15.00 1.90
C ILE A 73 -19.88 -15.51 2.50
N LYS A 74 -19.55 -16.78 2.26
CA LYS A 74 -18.21 -17.30 2.63
C LYS A 74 -17.14 -16.50 1.92
N ASN A 75 -16.26 -15.88 2.71
CA ASN A 75 -15.15 -15.08 2.19
C ASN A 75 -14.05 -16.02 1.69
N ASP A 76 -14.27 -16.60 0.52
CA ASP A 76 -13.32 -17.44 -0.19
C ASP A 76 -12.57 -16.54 -1.19
N PRO A 77 -11.22 -16.57 -1.27
CA PRO A 77 -10.43 -15.80 -2.22
C PRO A 77 -10.65 -16.19 -3.68
N THR A 78 -11.57 -17.11 -3.97
CA THR A 78 -11.86 -17.55 -5.33
C THR A 78 -12.48 -16.45 -6.20
N THR A 79 -12.27 -16.58 -7.52
CA THR A 79 -12.84 -15.68 -8.52
C THR A 79 -14.37 -15.65 -8.49
N LYS A 80 -15.01 -16.77 -8.09
CA LYS A 80 -16.48 -16.85 -7.96
C LYS A 80 -17.01 -15.95 -6.84
N SER A 81 -16.42 -16.01 -5.66
CA SER A 81 -16.80 -15.14 -4.53
C SER A 81 -16.63 -13.65 -4.87
N ASN A 82 -15.58 -13.29 -5.62
CA ASN A 82 -15.38 -11.92 -6.04
C ASN A 82 -16.48 -11.43 -6.99
N LYS A 83 -16.94 -12.24 -7.95
CA LYS A 83 -18.04 -11.86 -8.85
C LYS A 83 -19.33 -11.61 -8.10
N VAL A 84 -19.69 -12.51 -7.20
CA VAL A 84 -20.89 -12.36 -6.35
C VAL A 84 -20.81 -11.10 -5.48
N LEU A 85 -19.66 -10.81 -4.89
CA LEU A 85 -19.47 -9.59 -4.08
C LEU A 85 -19.56 -8.31 -4.90
N TRP A 86 -19.09 -8.31 -6.15
CA TRP A 86 -19.30 -7.19 -7.07
C TRP A 86 -20.79 -6.99 -7.43
N GLU A 87 -21.55 -8.06 -7.60
CA GLU A 87 -23.00 -7.98 -7.82
C GLU A 87 -23.68 -7.35 -6.60
N PHE A 88 -23.40 -7.81 -5.39
CA PHE A 88 -23.93 -7.19 -4.17
C PHE A 88 -23.46 -5.75 -4.00
N SER A 89 -22.23 -5.44 -4.33
CA SER A 89 -21.77 -4.06 -4.32
C SER A 89 -22.60 -3.19 -5.25
N ARG A 90 -22.92 -3.65 -6.46
CA ARG A 90 -23.80 -2.92 -7.40
C ARG A 90 -25.22 -2.76 -6.86
N ILE A 91 -25.79 -3.81 -6.27
CA ILE A 91 -27.14 -3.78 -5.70
C ILE A 91 -27.25 -2.77 -4.56
N HIS A 92 -26.25 -2.72 -3.68
CA HIS A 92 -26.26 -1.84 -2.52
C HIS A 92 -25.78 -0.42 -2.80
N THR A 93 -25.19 -0.16 -3.97
CA THR A 93 -24.73 1.19 -4.35
C THR A 93 -25.91 2.08 -4.71
N PRO A 94 -26.20 3.14 -3.94
CA PRO A 94 -27.35 4.00 -4.21
C PRO A 94 -27.11 4.92 -5.41
N LYS A 95 -28.17 5.46 -5.97
CA LYS A 95 -28.11 6.50 -7.01
C LYS A 95 -27.91 7.89 -6.44
N GLU A 96 -28.42 8.13 -5.24
CA GLU A 96 -28.33 9.40 -4.51
C GLU A 96 -27.43 9.26 -3.30
N LYS A 97 -26.88 10.36 -2.80
CA LYS A 97 -25.97 10.38 -1.64
C LYS A 97 -24.81 9.39 -1.77
N ILE A 98 -24.31 9.26 -2.98
CA ILE A 98 -23.26 8.28 -3.31
C ILE A 98 -21.93 8.61 -2.60
N PHE A 99 -21.63 9.89 -2.39
CA PHE A 99 -20.45 10.32 -1.65
C PHE A 99 -20.50 9.77 -0.21
N GLU A 100 -21.60 10.03 0.50
CA GLU A 100 -21.79 9.63 1.89
C GLU A 100 -21.80 8.10 2.01
N TYR A 101 -22.47 7.41 1.09
CA TYR A 101 -22.49 5.96 1.07
C TYR A 101 -21.07 5.39 0.89
N THR A 102 -20.32 5.91 -0.07
CA THR A 102 -18.98 5.41 -0.39
C THR A 102 -18.01 5.63 0.78
N GLN A 103 -18.03 6.81 1.39
CA GLN A 103 -17.26 7.07 2.61
C GLN A 103 -17.74 6.20 3.77
N GLY A 104 -19.04 6.16 4.02
CA GLY A 104 -19.62 5.42 5.14
C GLY A 104 -19.33 3.92 5.11
N ILE A 105 -19.40 3.27 3.95
CA ILE A 105 -19.10 1.83 3.86
C ILE A 105 -17.61 1.52 4.05
N MET A 106 -16.71 2.40 3.58
CA MET A 106 -15.27 2.28 3.84
C MET A 106 -14.94 2.48 5.32
N ASP A 107 -15.50 3.54 5.94
CA ASP A 107 -15.29 3.86 7.35
C ASP A 107 -15.88 2.79 8.26
N MET A 108 -17.08 2.31 7.97
CA MET A 108 -17.70 1.20 8.70
C MET A 108 -16.82 -0.05 8.64
N GLY A 109 -16.26 -0.34 7.49
CA GLY A 109 -15.31 -1.46 7.35
C GLY A 109 -14.01 -1.22 8.12
N ALA A 110 -13.50 -0.01 8.17
CA ALA A 110 -12.25 0.30 8.86
C ALA A 110 -12.40 0.34 10.40
N THR A 111 -13.53 0.83 10.92
CA THR A 111 -13.69 1.18 12.34
C THR A 111 -14.67 0.29 13.09
N VAL A 112 -15.77 -0.16 12.48
CA VAL A 112 -16.83 -0.93 13.11
C VAL A 112 -16.77 -2.41 12.74
N CYS A 113 -16.86 -2.73 11.46
CA CYS A 113 -16.83 -4.10 10.96
C CYS A 113 -15.38 -4.60 10.78
N THR A 114 -14.57 -4.54 11.85
CA THR A 114 -13.14 -4.86 11.83
C THR A 114 -12.87 -6.35 11.56
N PRO A 115 -11.67 -6.75 11.12
CA PRO A 115 -11.37 -8.15 10.78
C PRO A 115 -11.55 -9.13 11.95
N LEU A 116 -11.01 -8.80 13.11
CA LEU A 116 -10.91 -9.73 14.25
C LEU A 116 -12.03 -9.58 15.28
N ALA A 117 -12.50 -8.36 15.51
CA ALA A 117 -13.47 -8.05 16.55
C ALA A 117 -14.45 -6.98 16.04
N PRO A 118 -15.45 -7.35 15.23
CA PRO A 118 -16.45 -6.40 14.79
C PRO A 118 -17.34 -5.95 15.95
N SER A 119 -17.61 -4.64 16.03
CA SER A 119 -18.48 -4.03 17.04
C SER A 119 -19.93 -4.02 16.53
N CYS A 120 -20.59 -5.18 16.56
CA CYS A 120 -21.95 -5.33 16.01
C CYS A 120 -23.01 -4.58 16.83
N ASP A 121 -22.77 -4.34 18.09
CA ASP A 121 -23.61 -3.58 19.03
C ASP A 121 -23.82 -2.12 18.58
N ILE A 122 -22.79 -1.48 18.07
CA ILE A 122 -22.85 -0.09 17.56
C ILE A 122 -23.01 -0.01 16.05
N CYS A 123 -23.09 -1.13 15.34
CA CYS A 123 -23.18 -1.15 13.88
C CYS A 123 -24.55 -0.66 13.40
N PRO A 124 -24.63 0.38 12.56
CA PRO A 124 -25.92 0.95 12.13
C PRO A 124 -26.76 0.00 11.28
N VAL A 125 -26.16 -1.05 10.71
CA VAL A 125 -26.84 -2.04 9.86
C VAL A 125 -26.99 -3.41 10.52
N ASN A 126 -26.76 -3.54 11.82
CA ASN A 126 -26.75 -4.83 12.51
C ASN A 126 -28.06 -5.61 12.38
N LYS A 127 -29.22 -4.91 12.40
CA LYS A 127 -30.55 -5.50 12.28
C LYS A 127 -30.81 -6.16 10.92
N LEU A 128 -30.12 -5.73 9.88
CA LEU A 128 -30.24 -6.25 8.52
C LEU A 128 -29.10 -7.19 8.14
N CYS A 129 -28.04 -7.22 8.94
CA CYS A 129 -26.85 -8.01 8.67
C CYS A 129 -27.07 -9.49 8.97
N LYS A 130 -26.96 -10.34 7.95
CA LYS A 130 -27.17 -11.80 8.06
C LYS A 130 -26.15 -12.50 8.96
N SER A 131 -24.99 -11.89 9.23
CA SER A 131 -23.96 -12.43 10.12
C SER A 131 -23.75 -11.57 11.38
N ALA A 132 -24.71 -10.70 11.75
CA ALA A 132 -24.58 -9.91 12.96
C ALA A 132 -24.42 -10.83 14.18
N PHE A 133 -23.46 -10.49 15.05
CA PHE A 133 -23.12 -11.24 16.27
C PHE A 133 -22.65 -12.69 16.07
N SER A 134 -22.66 -13.21 14.82
CA SER A 134 -22.22 -14.59 14.52
C SER A 134 -20.73 -14.69 14.19
N VAL A 135 -20.03 -13.58 14.11
CA VAL A 135 -18.60 -13.58 13.81
C VAL A 135 -17.84 -14.00 15.06
N VAL A 136 -17.50 -15.27 15.12
CA VAL A 136 -16.60 -15.78 16.16
C VAL A 136 -15.27 -15.03 16.04
N LYS A 137 -14.78 -14.49 17.17
CA LYS A 137 -13.43 -13.91 17.23
C LYS A 137 -12.46 -14.95 16.68
N GLN A 138 -11.94 -14.72 15.49
CA GLN A 138 -10.93 -15.62 14.94
C GLN A 138 -9.72 -15.53 15.87
N GLU A 139 -9.32 -16.65 16.42
CA GLU A 139 -8.02 -16.76 17.08
C GLU A 139 -6.97 -16.20 16.13
N THR A 140 -6.18 -15.28 16.63
CA THR A 140 -5.10 -14.68 15.85
C THR A 140 -4.22 -15.81 15.34
N LYS A 141 -4.27 -16.10 14.04
CA LYS A 141 -3.31 -17.05 13.42
C LYS A 141 -1.93 -16.68 13.93
N LYS A 142 -1.22 -17.65 14.51
CA LYS A 142 0.17 -17.46 14.96
C LYS A 142 0.89 -16.64 13.89
N LYS A 143 1.42 -15.47 14.26
CA LYS A 143 2.17 -14.61 13.34
C LYS A 143 3.23 -15.47 12.66
N LYS A 144 3.17 -15.61 11.34
CA LYS A 144 4.28 -16.19 10.59
C LYS A 144 5.51 -15.39 10.94
N ILE A 145 6.56 -16.08 11.41
CA ILE A 145 7.86 -15.46 11.60
C ILE A 145 8.37 -15.10 10.21
N ASN A 146 8.54 -13.81 9.99
CA ASN A 146 9.11 -13.34 8.73
C ASN A 146 10.58 -13.79 8.62
N PRO A 147 11.06 -14.19 7.45
CA PRO A 147 12.50 -14.36 7.25
C PRO A 147 13.22 -13.04 7.48
N THR A 148 14.42 -13.09 8.03
CA THR A 148 15.26 -11.90 8.26
C THR A 148 16.32 -11.80 7.17
N LYS A 149 16.40 -10.64 6.53
CA LYS A 149 17.48 -10.32 5.58
C LYS A 149 18.44 -9.31 6.21
N LYS A 150 19.72 -9.70 6.30
CA LYS A 150 20.79 -8.80 6.71
C LYS A 150 21.30 -8.02 5.51
N ILE A 151 21.46 -6.71 5.68
CA ILE A 151 22.00 -5.80 4.66
C ILE A 151 23.03 -4.90 5.32
N ASN A 152 24.24 -4.88 4.74
CA ASN A 152 25.32 -4.02 5.19
C ASN A 152 25.45 -2.85 4.24
N PHE A 153 25.39 -1.63 4.78
CA PHE A 153 25.58 -0.40 4.03
C PHE A 153 26.85 0.31 4.45
N VAL A 154 27.46 1.02 3.53
CA VAL A 154 28.51 1.98 3.78
C VAL A 154 28.06 3.33 3.26
N LEU A 155 27.98 4.31 4.15
CA LEU A 155 27.66 5.70 3.85
C LEU A 155 28.96 6.52 3.97
N ALA A 156 29.44 7.01 2.87
CA ALA A 156 30.57 7.95 2.85
C ALA A 156 30.05 9.37 3.02
N VAL A 157 30.59 10.13 3.97
CA VAL A 157 30.15 11.47 4.36
C VAL A 157 31.34 12.41 4.41
N ASN A 158 31.17 13.65 3.99
CA ASN A 158 32.05 14.76 4.30
C ASN A 158 31.21 15.94 4.85
N GLU A 159 31.84 17.08 5.17
CA GLU A 159 31.16 18.24 5.78
C GLU A 159 29.91 18.71 5.00
N ASN A 160 29.85 18.53 3.70
CA ASN A 160 28.83 19.14 2.83
C ASN A 160 28.06 18.13 1.97
N ALA A 161 28.44 16.85 1.99
CA ALA A 161 27.86 15.86 1.08
C ALA A 161 27.92 14.43 1.65
N PHE A 162 27.06 13.58 1.11
CA PHE A 162 27.11 12.13 1.32
C PHE A 162 26.95 11.41 -0.02
N LEU A 163 27.56 10.24 -0.13
CA LEU A 163 27.58 9.46 -1.36
C LEU A 163 26.46 8.41 -1.35
N LEU A 164 25.58 8.50 -2.35
CA LEU A 164 24.53 7.54 -2.57
C LEU A 164 24.65 6.88 -3.95
N PHE A 165 24.16 5.65 -4.05
CA PHE A 165 24.12 4.85 -5.26
C PHE A 165 22.69 4.55 -5.66
N LYS A 166 22.39 4.68 -6.94
CA LYS A 166 21.08 4.34 -7.46
C LYS A 166 20.98 2.82 -7.56
N LYS A 167 20.01 2.23 -6.85
CA LYS A 167 19.76 0.78 -6.91
C LYS A 167 19.28 0.38 -8.32
N SER A 168 19.84 -0.73 -8.80
CA SER A 168 19.39 -1.35 -10.04
C SER A 168 17.95 -1.88 -9.91
N GLU A 169 17.32 -2.13 -11.02
CA GLU A 169 15.99 -2.75 -11.07
C GLU A 169 16.00 -4.17 -10.50
N LYS A 170 14.87 -4.60 -9.93
CA LYS A 170 14.62 -5.94 -9.34
C LYS A 170 15.23 -6.21 -7.96
N THR A 171 15.63 -5.18 -7.23
CA THR A 171 16.11 -5.31 -5.85
C THR A 171 15.24 -4.53 -4.86
N PHE A 172 15.51 -4.69 -3.54
CA PHE A 172 14.94 -3.79 -2.54
C PHE A 172 15.34 -2.36 -2.84
N TRP A 173 14.39 -1.42 -2.66
CA TRP A 173 14.55 0.01 -2.97
C TRP A 173 14.93 0.30 -4.43
N GLU A 174 14.41 -0.53 -5.36
CA GLU A 174 14.57 -0.35 -6.80
C GLU A 174 14.40 1.11 -7.23
N SER A 175 15.35 1.62 -7.99
CA SER A 175 15.42 3.01 -8.49
C SER A 175 15.58 4.09 -7.41
N LEU A 176 15.72 3.75 -6.13
CA LEU A 176 16.04 4.71 -5.08
C LEU A 176 17.55 4.90 -4.94
N TRP A 177 17.93 6.05 -4.40
CA TRP A 177 19.28 6.35 -3.99
C TRP A 177 19.49 5.86 -2.56
N VAL A 178 20.49 5.00 -2.35
CA VAL A 178 20.79 4.36 -1.07
C VAL A 178 22.30 4.42 -0.82
N PRO A 179 22.78 4.26 0.43
CA PRO A 179 24.19 4.03 0.71
C PRO A 179 24.71 2.82 -0.06
N TYR A 180 26.03 2.73 -0.23
CA TYR A 180 26.64 1.59 -0.91
C TYR A 180 26.33 0.28 -0.16
N GLU A 181 25.73 -0.68 -0.84
CA GLU A 181 25.48 -2.02 -0.27
C GLU A 181 26.75 -2.85 -0.38
N LEU A 182 27.33 -3.16 0.79
CA LEU A 182 28.55 -3.96 0.88
C LEU A 182 28.18 -5.46 0.88
N GLU A 183 28.45 -6.12 -0.21
CA GLU A 183 28.36 -7.57 -0.31
C GLU A 183 29.68 -8.22 0.12
N ALA A 184 29.62 -9.47 0.62
CA ALA A 184 30.76 -10.15 1.23
C ALA A 184 32.03 -10.25 0.34
N LYS A 185 31.88 -10.09 -0.98
CA LYS A 185 32.98 -10.14 -1.96
C LYS A 185 33.35 -8.81 -2.58
N ASN A 186 32.60 -7.73 -2.27
CA ASN A 186 32.78 -6.44 -2.89
C ASN A 186 33.71 -5.55 -2.04
N ARG A 187 34.66 -4.90 -2.72
CA ARG A 187 35.43 -3.80 -2.15
C ARG A 187 34.66 -2.50 -2.32
N LEU A 188 34.97 -1.51 -1.48
CA LEU A 188 34.46 -0.16 -1.68
C LEU A 188 34.85 0.35 -3.07
N PRO A 189 33.93 0.97 -3.81
CA PRO A 189 34.23 1.48 -5.17
C PRO A 189 35.12 2.73 -5.18
N TRP A 190 35.58 3.18 -4.01
CA TRP A 190 36.49 4.30 -3.84
C TRP A 190 37.66 3.92 -2.93
N SER A 191 38.82 4.55 -3.11
CA SER A 191 40.11 4.20 -2.49
C SER A 191 40.64 5.24 -1.51
N HIS A 192 39.80 6.20 -1.05
CA HIS A 192 40.25 7.23 -0.12
C HIS A 192 40.30 6.71 1.31
N SER A 193 41.29 7.13 2.08
CA SER A 193 41.34 6.91 3.52
C SER A 193 40.25 7.74 4.22
N PHE A 194 39.57 7.16 5.17
CA PHE A 194 38.59 7.84 6.03
C PHE A 194 39.21 8.16 7.40
N ASN A 195 38.76 9.23 8.04
CA ASN A 195 39.29 9.72 9.31
C ASN A 195 38.58 9.11 10.51
N ASN A 196 37.30 8.86 10.40
CA ASN A 196 36.48 8.29 11.46
C ASN A 196 35.47 7.30 10.89
N LYS A 197 35.11 6.33 11.72
CA LYS A 197 34.09 5.30 11.40
C LYS A 197 33.09 5.23 12.52
N GLU A 198 31.83 5.35 12.17
CA GLU A 198 30.70 5.10 13.06
C GLU A 198 29.89 3.90 12.55
N GLU A 199 29.17 3.23 13.43
CA GLU A 199 28.34 2.08 13.09
C GLU A 199 26.95 2.22 13.69
N LEU A 200 25.93 2.07 12.85
CA LEU A 200 24.52 2.12 13.23
C LEU A 200 23.83 0.83 12.85
N ASN A 201 23.15 0.22 13.81
CA ASN A 201 22.32 -0.95 13.56
C ASN A 201 20.85 -0.58 13.65
N HIS A 202 20.05 -0.98 12.65
CA HIS A 202 18.62 -0.69 12.61
C HIS A 202 17.84 -1.91 12.13
N LYS A 203 16.76 -2.23 12.86
CA LYS A 203 15.83 -3.30 12.47
C LYS A 203 14.54 -2.69 11.93
N HIS A 204 14.17 -3.07 10.72
CA HIS A 204 12.95 -2.60 10.08
C HIS A 204 12.06 -3.77 9.67
N LYS A 205 10.79 -3.74 10.08
CA LYS A 205 9.82 -4.80 9.78
C LYS A 205 8.98 -4.42 8.58
N LEU A 206 9.01 -5.30 7.57
CA LEU A 206 8.10 -5.26 6.43
C LEU A 206 6.98 -6.31 6.63
N SER A 207 5.94 -6.26 5.81
CA SER A 207 4.82 -7.21 5.89
C SER A 207 5.21 -8.68 5.67
N HIS A 208 6.29 -8.92 4.93
CA HIS A 208 6.72 -10.26 4.49
C HIS A 208 8.19 -10.57 4.79
N LEU A 209 8.92 -9.64 5.36
CA LEU A 209 10.36 -9.75 5.60
C LEU A 209 10.77 -8.78 6.71
N ASP A 210 11.68 -9.21 7.57
CA ASP A 210 12.35 -8.35 8.53
C ASP A 210 13.73 -7.99 8.00
N LEU A 211 14.10 -6.71 8.04
CA LEU A 211 15.41 -6.23 7.64
C LEU A 211 16.27 -5.98 8.88
N ASP A 212 17.48 -6.47 8.85
CA ASP A 212 18.53 -6.19 9.84
C ASP A 212 19.63 -5.41 9.12
N LEU A 213 19.66 -4.10 9.36
CA LEU A 213 20.51 -3.16 8.63
C LEU A 213 21.73 -2.82 9.52
N ASN A 214 22.91 -3.05 9.00
CA ASN A 214 24.15 -2.52 9.54
C ASN A 214 24.65 -1.41 8.63
N ILE A 215 24.84 -0.22 9.15
CA ILE A 215 25.26 0.97 8.41
C ILE A 215 26.59 1.46 8.97
N GLN A 216 27.63 1.35 8.18
CA GLN A 216 28.94 1.94 8.49
C GLN A 216 28.99 3.35 7.89
N ILE A 217 29.20 4.35 8.73
CA ILE A 217 29.35 5.74 8.31
C ILE A 217 30.85 6.04 8.31
N LEU A 218 31.39 6.39 7.16
CA LEU A 218 32.80 6.69 6.95
C LEU A 218 32.95 8.19 6.66
N HIS A 219 33.70 8.91 7.50
CA HIS A 219 33.94 10.34 7.37
C HIS A 219 35.22 10.61 6.59
N TYR A 220 35.14 11.50 5.61
CA TYR A 220 36.22 11.88 4.71
C TYR A 220 36.44 13.39 4.71
N ASP A 221 37.71 13.83 4.73
CA ASP A 221 38.05 15.26 4.66
C ASP A 221 37.99 15.81 3.22
N LYS A 222 38.11 14.95 2.24
CA LYS A 222 38.14 15.36 0.82
C LYS A 222 36.76 15.23 0.17
N LYS A 223 36.52 16.06 -0.85
CA LYS A 223 35.34 15.91 -1.72
C LYS A 223 35.41 14.58 -2.46
N PHE A 224 34.25 13.93 -2.57
CA PHE A 224 34.07 12.72 -3.40
C PHE A 224 34.14 13.06 -4.88
#